data_fe030b8bb6361af961f5e2c985ae7f1a
#
_entry.id   fe030b8bb6361af961f5e2c985ae7f1a
#
_cell.length_a   1.000
_cell.length_b   1.000
_cell.length_c   1.000
_cell.angle_alpha   90.00
_cell.angle_beta   90.00
_cell.angle_gamma   90.00
#
_symmetry.space_group_name_H-M   'P 1'
#
loop_
_entity.id
_entity.type
_entity.pdbx_description
1 polymer ?
#
loop_
_entity_poly.entity_id
_entity_poly.type
_entity_poly.pdbx_seq_one_letter_code
_entity_poly.pdbx_strand_id
1 'polypeptide(L)'
;MSKPVVVTIPHELGRAEARRRIDEGVGRLAAQIGAVGEIRQSWEGDRLQFSLQAVGQTVTGAIDVMEQEARLEVRLPGIFAMIANKVKGRLRDEGQILLGGPKKG
;
A
#
# COMPACT_ATOMS: atom_id res chain seq x y z
N MET A 1 -14.38 -14.54 -7.55
CA MET A 1 -14.23 -13.87 -6.30
C MET A 1 -12.80 -13.57 -6.01
N SER A 2 -12.48 -12.35 -5.72
CA SER A 2 -11.10 -12.01 -5.46
C SER A 2 -10.80 -12.10 -3.97
N LYS A 3 -9.62 -12.59 -3.64
CA LYS A 3 -9.17 -12.64 -2.26
C LYS A 3 -8.25 -11.46 -2.01
N PRO A 4 -8.32 -10.86 -0.82
CA PRO A 4 -7.42 -9.76 -0.53
C PRO A 4 -5.99 -10.26 -0.35
N VAL A 5 -5.05 -9.44 -0.78
CA VAL A 5 -3.64 -9.67 -0.48
C VAL A 5 -3.35 -8.87 0.78
N VAL A 6 -2.86 -9.53 1.82
CA VAL A 6 -2.59 -8.89 3.10
C VAL A 6 -1.10 -8.97 3.39
N VAL A 7 -0.52 -7.83 3.69
CA VAL A 7 0.89 -7.72 4.04
C VAL A 7 1.02 -6.93 5.32
N THR A 8 1.77 -7.45 6.29
CA THR A 8 2.06 -6.73 7.51
C THR A 8 3.53 -6.32 7.48
N ILE A 9 3.80 -5.05 7.68
CA ILE A 9 5.14 -4.49 7.58
C ILE A 9 5.52 -3.91 8.92
N PRO A 10 6.44 -4.54 9.66
CA PRO A 10 6.88 -3.99 10.94
C PRO A 10 7.74 -2.76 10.73
N HIS A 11 7.67 -1.84 11.67
CA HIS A 11 8.51 -0.65 11.64
C HIS A 11 8.79 -0.18 13.06
N GLU A 12 9.73 0.74 13.17
CA GLU A 12 10.10 1.31 14.47
C GLU A 12 9.94 2.82 14.47
N LEU A 13 9.03 3.32 13.65
CA LEU A 13 8.87 4.75 13.46
C LEU A 13 7.85 5.40 14.37
N GLY A 14 6.97 4.58 14.97
CA GLY A 14 5.80 5.12 15.61
C GLY A 14 4.74 5.45 14.60
N ARG A 15 3.51 5.58 15.08
CA ARG A 15 2.35 5.75 14.20
C ARG A 15 2.42 7.01 13.36
N ALA A 16 2.77 8.13 13.97
CA ALA A 16 2.73 9.41 13.27
C ALA A 16 3.73 9.47 12.12
N GLU A 17 4.95 9.00 12.36
CA GLU A 17 5.95 9.03 11.31
C GLU A 17 5.65 8.01 10.22
N ALA A 18 5.16 6.83 10.60
CA ALA A 18 4.78 5.83 9.61
C ALA A 18 3.65 6.37 8.72
N ARG A 19 2.67 7.04 9.34
CA ARG A 19 1.57 7.63 8.59
C ARG A 19 2.07 8.67 7.60
N ARG A 20 2.99 9.51 8.02
CA ARG A 20 3.55 10.53 7.15
C ARG A 20 4.27 9.92 5.95
N ARG A 21 5.07 8.89 6.19
CA ARG A 21 5.80 8.24 5.11
C ARG A 21 4.88 7.54 4.12
N ILE A 22 3.82 6.92 4.63
CA ILE A 22 2.85 6.25 3.77
C ILE A 22 2.13 7.28 2.92
N ASP A 23 1.73 8.39 3.51
CA ASP A 23 1.05 9.45 2.77
C ASP A 23 1.93 9.98 1.64
N GLU A 24 3.20 10.24 1.93
CA GLU A 24 4.12 10.70 0.91
C GLU A 24 4.37 9.65 -0.16
N GLY A 25 4.49 8.39 0.25
CA GLY A 25 4.74 7.32 -0.70
C GLY A 25 3.60 7.12 -1.67
N VAL A 26 2.37 7.18 -1.16
CA VAL A 26 1.20 7.05 -2.03
C VAL A 26 1.10 8.26 -2.97
N GLY A 27 1.44 9.45 -2.47
CA GLY A 27 1.46 10.64 -3.32
C GLY A 27 2.45 10.53 -4.47
N ARG A 28 3.65 9.99 -4.18
CA ARG A 28 4.64 9.80 -5.23
C ARG A 28 4.18 8.77 -6.25
N LEU A 29 3.55 7.71 -5.76
CA LEU A 29 3.02 6.68 -6.66
C LEU A 29 1.94 7.26 -7.56
N ALA A 30 1.05 8.09 -7.00
CA ALA A 30 0.01 8.73 -7.78
C ALA A 30 0.61 9.58 -8.89
N ALA A 31 1.70 10.29 -8.59
CA ALA A 31 2.35 11.12 -9.61
C ALA A 31 2.95 10.26 -10.71
N GLN A 32 3.51 9.09 -10.35
CA GLN A 32 4.14 8.22 -11.34
C GLN A 32 3.15 7.59 -12.29
N ILE A 33 1.96 7.25 -11.81
CA ILE A 33 1.00 6.56 -12.66
C ILE A 33 -0.03 7.49 -13.27
N GLY A 34 0.09 8.80 -13.05
CA GLY A 34 -0.89 9.76 -13.54
C GLY A 34 -1.11 9.73 -15.03
N ALA A 35 -0.12 9.25 -15.80
CA ALA A 35 -0.27 9.16 -17.24
C ALA A 35 -1.10 7.96 -17.69
N VAL A 36 -1.19 6.92 -16.87
CA VAL A 36 -1.88 5.69 -17.25
C VAL A 36 -3.03 5.33 -16.32
N GLY A 37 -3.18 6.04 -15.23
CA GLY A 37 -4.23 5.70 -14.27
C GLY A 37 -4.47 6.82 -13.29
N GLU A 38 -5.30 6.52 -12.32
CA GLU A 38 -5.70 7.51 -11.32
C GLU A 38 -5.75 6.83 -9.95
N ILE A 39 -5.16 7.48 -8.94
CA ILE A 39 -5.25 7.01 -7.57
C ILE A 39 -6.06 8.02 -6.77
N ARG A 40 -7.01 7.51 -6.01
CA ARG A 40 -7.76 8.30 -5.04
C ARG A 40 -7.45 7.75 -3.67
N GLN A 41 -7.28 8.65 -2.70
CA GLN A 41 -6.94 8.25 -1.35
C GLN A 41 -7.65 9.13 -0.36
N SER A 42 -7.95 8.57 0.81
CA SER A 42 -8.51 9.33 1.90
C SER A 42 -8.13 8.67 3.21
N TRP A 43 -7.91 9.50 4.22
CA TRP A 43 -7.59 9.02 5.55
C TRP A 43 -8.82 9.07 6.44
N GLU A 44 -8.97 8.03 7.25
CA GLU A 44 -9.95 8.01 8.34
C GLU A 44 -9.18 7.59 9.58
N GLY A 45 -8.85 8.54 10.44
CA GLY A 45 -7.97 8.25 11.56
C GLY A 45 -6.63 7.75 11.03
N ASP A 46 -6.24 6.56 11.46
CA ASP A 46 -4.98 5.97 11.05
C ASP A 46 -5.13 4.95 9.94
N ARG A 47 -6.25 4.99 9.23
CA ARG A 47 -6.52 4.08 8.13
C ARG A 47 -6.58 4.86 6.83
N LEU A 48 -5.72 4.51 5.90
CA LEU A 48 -5.73 5.08 4.57
C LEU A 48 -6.50 4.15 3.64
N GLN A 49 -7.50 4.68 2.98
CA GLN A 49 -8.23 3.94 1.96
C GLN A 49 -7.83 4.48 0.60
N PHE A 50 -7.63 3.58 -0.35
CA PHE A 50 -7.22 4.02 -1.68
C PHE A 50 -7.89 3.18 -2.74
N SER A 51 -8.01 3.76 -3.92
CA SER A 51 -8.41 3.02 -5.11
C SER A 51 -7.54 3.47 -6.27
N LEU A 52 -7.16 2.50 -7.07
CA LEU A 52 -6.34 2.73 -8.25
C LEU A 52 -7.13 2.27 -9.47
N GLN A 53 -7.32 3.17 -10.42
CA GLN A 53 -7.96 2.83 -11.68
C GLN A 53 -6.95 2.96 -12.78
N ALA A 54 -6.76 1.90 -13.54
CA ALA A 54 -5.83 1.91 -14.67
C ALA A 54 -6.24 0.83 -15.66
N VAL A 55 -6.23 1.16 -16.92
CA VAL A 55 -6.44 0.21 -18.02
C VAL A 55 -7.75 -0.57 -17.84
N GLY A 56 -8.80 0.15 -17.43
CA GLY A 56 -10.11 -0.47 -17.27
C GLY A 56 -10.27 -1.33 -16.04
N GLN A 57 -9.29 -1.38 -15.17
CA GLN A 57 -9.34 -2.18 -13.95
C GLN A 57 -9.29 -1.29 -12.72
N THR A 58 -9.90 -1.76 -11.64
CA THR A 58 -9.88 -1.03 -10.38
C THR A 58 -9.30 -1.93 -9.30
N VAL A 59 -8.29 -1.41 -8.60
CA VAL A 59 -7.68 -2.06 -7.45
C VAL A 59 -7.97 -1.19 -6.25
N THR A 60 -8.51 -1.78 -5.19
CA THR A 60 -8.79 -1.03 -3.97
C THR A 60 -7.99 -1.62 -2.83
N GLY A 61 -7.81 -0.82 -1.80
CA GLY A 61 -7.10 -1.32 -0.65
C GLY A 61 -7.15 -0.35 0.51
N ALA A 62 -6.53 -0.78 1.60
CA ALA A 62 -6.44 0.03 2.80
C ALA A 62 -5.14 -0.27 3.52
N ILE A 63 -4.65 0.73 4.23
CA ILE A 63 -3.45 0.58 5.06
C ILE A 63 -3.83 1.03 6.46
N ASP A 64 -3.73 0.11 7.43
CA ASP A 64 -3.93 0.44 8.82
C ASP A 64 -2.57 0.70 9.45
N VAL A 65 -2.37 1.92 9.95
CA VAL A 65 -1.09 2.31 10.52
C VAL A 65 -1.16 2.14 12.02
N MET A 66 -0.26 1.32 12.54
CA MET A 66 -0.20 1.04 13.97
C MET A 66 1.14 1.50 14.50
N GLU A 67 1.31 1.39 15.80
CA GLU A 67 2.50 1.92 16.44
C GLU A 67 3.78 1.23 15.96
N GLN A 68 3.73 -0.07 15.74
CA GLN A 68 4.91 -0.86 15.41
C GLN A 68 4.78 -1.62 14.11
N GLU A 69 3.71 -1.41 13.39
CA GLU A 69 3.53 -2.10 12.12
C GLU A 69 2.50 -1.37 11.28
N ALA A 70 2.48 -1.66 9.99
CA ALA A 70 1.44 -1.20 9.09
C ALA A 70 0.88 -2.43 8.39
N ARG A 71 -0.43 -2.50 8.32
CA ARG A 71 -1.09 -3.62 7.67
C ARG A 71 -1.73 -3.14 6.38
N LEU A 72 -1.27 -3.72 5.29
CA LEU A 72 -1.75 -3.37 3.96
C LEU A 72 -2.66 -4.47 3.46
N GLU A 73 -3.83 -4.09 3.00
CA GLU A 73 -4.77 -5.02 2.40
C GLU A 73 -5.14 -4.51 1.03
N VAL A 74 -4.93 -5.32 0.00
CA VAL A 74 -5.19 -4.93 -1.37
C VAL A 74 -6.16 -5.95 -1.99
N ARG A 75 -7.19 -5.44 -2.64
CA ARG A 75 -8.16 -6.30 -3.33
C ARG A 75 -7.91 -6.21 -4.82
N LEU A 76 -7.51 -7.31 -5.40
CA LEU A 76 -7.20 -7.37 -6.82
C LEU A 76 -8.39 -7.93 -7.59
N PRO A 77 -8.66 -7.40 -8.80
CA PRO A 77 -9.63 -8.05 -9.67
C PRO A 77 -9.22 -9.48 -9.96
N GLY A 78 -10.21 -10.32 -10.27
CA GLY A 78 -9.95 -11.73 -10.49
C GLY A 78 -8.93 -12.02 -11.56
N ILE A 79 -8.83 -11.15 -12.58
CA ILE A 79 -7.85 -11.37 -13.64
C ILE A 79 -6.42 -11.31 -13.14
N PHE A 80 -6.20 -10.73 -11.96
CA PHE A 80 -4.85 -10.65 -11.39
C PHE A 80 -4.59 -11.73 -10.35
N ALA A 81 -5.50 -12.69 -10.20
CA ALA A 81 -5.34 -13.71 -9.17
C ALA A 81 -4.06 -14.51 -9.35
N MET A 82 -3.66 -14.74 -10.59
CA MET A 82 -2.48 -15.55 -10.86
C MET A 82 -1.17 -14.87 -10.44
N ILE A 83 -1.19 -13.56 -10.30
CA ILE A 83 0.01 -12.84 -9.92
C ILE A 83 -0.07 -12.32 -8.48
N ALA A 84 -1.07 -12.76 -7.71
CA ALA A 84 -1.27 -12.25 -6.37
C ALA A 84 -0.04 -12.43 -5.48
N ASN A 85 0.64 -13.56 -5.59
CA ASN A 85 1.84 -13.78 -4.77
C ASN A 85 2.98 -12.86 -5.14
N LYS A 86 3.14 -12.56 -6.42
CA LYS A 86 4.16 -11.60 -6.84
C LYS A 86 3.83 -10.21 -6.32
N VAL A 87 2.57 -9.84 -6.41
CA VAL A 87 2.13 -8.54 -5.89
C VAL A 87 2.40 -8.46 -4.40
N LYS A 88 2.08 -9.53 -3.67
CA LYS A 88 2.30 -9.55 -2.22
C LYS A 88 3.77 -9.36 -1.88
N GLY A 89 4.66 -10.06 -2.58
CA GLY A 89 6.09 -9.92 -2.34
C GLY A 89 6.59 -8.52 -2.65
N ARG A 90 6.12 -7.96 -3.76
CA ARG A 90 6.53 -6.62 -4.14
C ARG A 90 6.06 -5.57 -3.13
N LEU A 91 4.82 -5.71 -2.66
CA LEU A 91 4.28 -4.79 -1.67
C LEU A 91 5.06 -4.85 -0.36
N ARG A 92 5.43 -6.07 0.05
CA ARG A 92 6.21 -6.23 1.26
C ARG A 92 7.57 -5.53 1.13
N ASP A 93 8.25 -5.74 0.00
CA ASP A 93 9.56 -5.17 -0.21
C ASP A 93 9.50 -3.64 -0.28
N GLU A 94 8.55 -3.11 -1.03
CA GLU A 94 8.41 -1.66 -1.14
C GLU A 94 8.02 -1.04 0.18
N GLY A 95 7.16 -1.72 0.94
CA GLY A 95 6.76 -1.23 2.24
C GLY A 95 7.91 -1.19 3.23
N GLN A 96 8.77 -2.21 3.20
CA GLN A 96 9.94 -2.23 4.08
C GLN A 96 10.87 -1.06 3.76
N ILE A 97 11.07 -0.79 2.49
CA ILE A 97 11.90 0.34 2.09
C ILE A 97 11.29 1.65 2.57
N LEU A 98 9.98 1.80 2.36
CA LEU A 98 9.28 3.03 2.72
C LEU A 98 9.28 3.29 4.23
N LEU A 99 9.10 2.24 5.02
CA LEU A 99 8.93 2.40 6.46
C LEU A 99 10.23 2.21 7.23
N GLY A 100 11.33 2.58 6.62
CA GLY A 100 12.55 2.65 7.32
C GLY A 100 13.47 1.53 7.03
N GLY A 101 12.98 0.61 6.34
CA GLY A 101 13.81 -0.45 5.96
C GLY A 101 14.64 -0.93 7.08
N PRO A 102 15.73 -1.39 6.75
CA PRO A 102 16.62 -1.90 7.72
C PRO A 102 17.27 -0.77 8.36
N LYS A 103 17.34 -0.82 9.38
CA LYS A 103 18.05 0.05 9.97
C LYS A 103 19.32 -0.29 9.89
N LYS A 104 19.84 -0.27 9.63
CA LYS A 104 20.93 -0.55 9.52
C LYS A 104 21.52 -0.69 10.42
N GLY A 105 21.38 -0.89 10.59
CA GLY A 105 22.04 -1.07 11.61
C GLY A 105 22.78 -1.01 11.97
#